data_36e9455be1e4ae15c8aa816d6236baeb
#
_entry.id   36e9455be1e4ae15c8aa816d6236baeb
#
_cell.length_a   1.000
_cell.length_b   1.000
_cell.length_c   1.000
_cell.angle_alpha   90.00
_cell.angle_beta   90.00
_cell.angle_gamma   90.00
#
_symmetry.space_group_name_H-M   'P 1'
#
loop_
_entity.id
_entity.type
_entity.pdbx_description
1 polymer ?
#
loop_
_entity_poly.entity_id
_entity_poly.type
_entity_poly.pdbx_seq_one_letter_code
_entity_poly.pdbx_strand_id
1 'polypeptide(L)'
;MTKQKVVAVTACPTGIAHTFMAANKIIAWANEHNIEVKVETQGSDGVKNRLTKQDIASATAIILATDVPIQDAERFENIPHLQTRTQELIKHTDRYLREALAKEKNVTTVAQEDDLQRSAYQIFIGHIMAAISYMLPVVVMGGLMMATAKITGQFINIEHSPFSVLDKVGFMTIKFMYPVFAMYLAFSIAGKPALIPGLIGGIMSDEVYKRFFDIEGFMPSGFFGAIGIGFFVGYLVRWLNDSIHVRQQLTTIKTMLLVPLITGITLVMVMEYLINPIFGSLNQLMVVFFTSAGDTGRGFYSAMIAAGTAFDLGGPVNKAAGSVALCLNGMSETFDLTARELSIVIPSIGVGFAAFLNGRFGLPDVFSQEEKTVGSTSLLLGVIGISEGAIPFILKNPRLIPVFMTGAVAGALVAITLGVKQTLPLPAVWGWPLATNVAGYLASVFIGALICALGVLYVSPKNAR
;
A
#
# COMPACT_ATOMS: atom_id res chain seq x y z
N MET A 1 28.12 -35.13 -9.33
CA MET A 1 27.23 -34.62 -8.31
C MET A 1 26.28 -33.63 -8.98
N THR A 2 24.99 -33.88 -9.01
CA THR A 2 24.01 -32.95 -9.57
C THR A 2 24.02 -31.70 -8.70
N LYS A 3 24.20 -30.53 -9.32
CA LYS A 3 24.22 -29.24 -8.65
C LYS A 3 22.86 -29.02 -7.98
N GLN A 4 22.84 -28.70 -6.66
CA GLN A 4 21.57 -28.43 -5.96
C GLN A 4 20.91 -27.20 -6.61
N LYS A 5 19.58 -27.25 -6.79
CA LYS A 5 18.79 -26.18 -7.38
C LYS A 5 17.69 -25.75 -6.44
N VAL A 6 17.66 -24.45 -6.11
CA VAL A 6 16.61 -23.82 -5.31
C VAL A 6 15.71 -23.02 -6.24
N VAL A 7 14.40 -23.22 -6.15
CA VAL A 7 13.44 -22.32 -6.78
C VAL A 7 12.60 -21.62 -5.72
N ALA A 8 12.27 -20.37 -5.95
CA ALA A 8 11.48 -19.59 -4.99
C ALA A 8 10.45 -18.71 -5.68
N VAL A 9 9.36 -18.43 -4.98
CA VAL A 9 8.40 -17.37 -5.35
C VAL A 9 8.39 -16.33 -4.24
N THR A 10 8.52 -15.07 -4.61
CA THR A 10 8.41 -13.95 -3.67
C THR A 10 7.25 -13.06 -4.05
N ALA A 11 6.35 -12.76 -3.09
CA ALA A 11 5.20 -11.90 -3.31
C ALA A 11 4.85 -11.13 -2.04
N CYS A 12 4.69 -9.82 -2.14
CA CYS A 12 4.26 -8.99 -1.01
C CYS A 12 3.11 -8.05 -1.42
N PRO A 13 2.34 -7.50 -0.47
CA PRO A 13 1.20 -6.62 -0.78
C PRO A 13 1.55 -5.38 -1.60
N THR A 14 2.74 -4.82 -1.44
CA THR A 14 3.23 -3.68 -2.25
C THR A 14 3.75 -4.12 -3.61
N GLY A 15 4.21 -5.36 -3.71
CA GLY A 15 4.79 -5.91 -4.94
C GLY A 15 6.10 -5.27 -5.39
N ILE A 16 6.76 -4.46 -4.56
CA ILE A 16 7.98 -3.73 -4.94
C ILE A 16 9.13 -4.05 -3.98
N ALA A 17 9.26 -3.35 -2.85
CA ALA A 17 10.46 -3.39 -2.02
C ALA A 17 10.74 -4.78 -1.43
N HIS A 18 9.81 -5.34 -0.65
CA HIS A 18 10.03 -6.62 0.04
C HIS A 18 10.12 -7.80 -0.93
N THR A 19 9.37 -7.78 -2.03
CA THR A 19 9.43 -8.82 -3.08
C THR A 19 10.83 -8.91 -3.67
N PHE A 20 11.39 -7.78 -4.11
CA PHE A 20 12.73 -7.75 -4.70
C PHE A 20 13.84 -7.94 -3.68
N MET A 21 13.70 -7.41 -2.46
CA MET A 21 14.70 -7.62 -1.40
C MET A 21 14.78 -9.10 -1.01
N ALA A 22 13.65 -9.79 -0.86
CA ALA A 22 13.64 -11.23 -0.60
C ALA A 22 14.28 -12.02 -1.74
N ALA A 23 13.92 -11.70 -2.99
CA ALA A 23 14.53 -12.34 -4.17
C ALA A 23 16.05 -12.14 -4.21
N ASN A 24 16.52 -10.91 -4.01
CA ASN A 24 17.97 -10.61 -4.03
C ASN A 24 18.71 -11.31 -2.89
N LYS A 25 18.12 -11.42 -1.70
CA LYS A 25 18.71 -12.16 -0.57
C LYS A 25 18.84 -13.66 -0.88
N ILE A 26 17.83 -14.26 -1.49
CA ILE A 26 17.89 -15.67 -1.91
C ILE A 26 18.99 -15.86 -2.96
N ILE A 27 19.05 -14.98 -3.97
CA ILE A 27 20.06 -15.06 -5.06
C ILE A 27 21.47 -14.88 -4.51
N ALA A 28 21.69 -13.89 -3.64
CA ALA A 28 23.00 -13.64 -3.03
C ALA A 28 23.47 -14.86 -2.22
N TRP A 29 22.61 -15.39 -1.35
CA TRP A 29 22.91 -16.56 -0.54
C TRP A 29 23.23 -17.80 -1.41
N ALA A 30 22.44 -18.05 -2.45
CA ALA A 30 22.65 -19.19 -3.34
C ALA A 30 23.99 -19.08 -4.11
N ASN A 31 24.35 -17.87 -4.55
CA ASN A 31 25.63 -17.61 -5.21
C ASN A 31 26.82 -17.85 -4.25
N GLU A 32 26.73 -17.42 -2.99
CA GLU A 32 27.74 -17.66 -1.95
C GLU A 32 27.95 -19.14 -1.67
N HIS A 33 26.87 -19.95 -1.77
CA HIS A 33 26.91 -21.39 -1.50
C HIS A 33 27.04 -22.26 -2.78
N ASN A 34 27.27 -21.63 -3.94
CA ASN A 34 27.43 -22.30 -5.25
C ASN A 34 26.23 -23.19 -5.63
N ILE A 35 25.00 -22.74 -5.31
CA ILE A 35 23.72 -23.40 -5.59
C ILE A 35 23.05 -22.72 -6.78
N GLU A 36 22.48 -23.52 -7.71
CA GLU A 36 21.68 -22.98 -8.79
C GLU A 36 20.37 -22.41 -8.23
N VAL A 37 19.99 -21.18 -8.64
CA VAL A 37 18.80 -20.53 -8.14
C VAL A 37 17.98 -19.89 -9.23
N LYS A 38 16.64 -20.01 -9.13
CA LYS A 38 15.70 -19.24 -9.93
C LYS A 38 14.58 -18.71 -9.06
N VAL A 39 14.40 -17.39 -9.04
CA VAL A 39 13.38 -16.72 -8.22
C VAL A 39 12.35 -16.05 -9.11
N GLU A 40 11.11 -16.47 -8.97
CA GLU A 40 9.95 -15.81 -9.54
C GLU A 40 9.51 -14.69 -8.59
N THR A 41 9.37 -13.47 -9.11
CA THR A 41 8.84 -12.34 -8.34
C THR A 41 7.44 -12.00 -8.85
N GLN A 42 6.48 -11.90 -7.93
CA GLN A 42 5.11 -11.47 -8.21
C GLN A 42 4.86 -10.13 -7.53
N GLY A 43 4.96 -9.08 -8.30
CA GLY A 43 4.93 -7.71 -7.83
C GLY A 43 3.95 -6.82 -8.58
N SER A 44 4.01 -5.51 -8.30
CA SER A 44 3.18 -4.49 -8.97
C SER A 44 3.43 -4.40 -10.48
N ASP A 45 4.60 -4.81 -10.94
CA ASP A 45 4.98 -4.87 -12.35
C ASP A 45 4.77 -6.26 -12.98
N GLY A 46 3.91 -7.08 -12.34
CA GLY A 46 3.52 -8.40 -12.80
C GLY A 46 4.43 -9.52 -12.34
N VAL A 47 4.35 -10.66 -13.04
CA VAL A 47 5.17 -11.84 -12.77
C VAL A 47 6.43 -11.78 -13.60
N LYS A 48 7.59 -11.78 -12.94
CA LYS A 48 8.91 -11.86 -13.59
C LYS A 48 9.60 -13.18 -13.30
N ASN A 49 10.44 -13.63 -14.21
CA ASN A 49 11.21 -14.87 -14.12
C ASN A 49 10.34 -16.11 -13.80
N ARG A 50 9.16 -16.19 -14.41
CA ARG A 50 8.18 -17.25 -14.13
C ARG A 50 8.83 -18.64 -14.13
N LEU A 51 8.53 -19.41 -13.08
CA LEU A 51 8.98 -20.79 -12.96
C LEU A 51 8.20 -21.69 -13.90
N THR A 52 8.91 -22.46 -14.70
CA THR A 52 8.32 -23.49 -15.57
C THR A 52 8.06 -24.77 -14.78
N LYS A 53 7.23 -25.65 -15.33
CA LYS A 53 7.02 -27.01 -14.76
C LYS A 53 8.35 -27.77 -14.62
N GLN A 54 9.28 -27.57 -15.56
CA GLN A 54 10.60 -28.18 -15.53
C GLN A 54 11.47 -27.60 -14.40
N ASP A 55 11.42 -26.29 -14.15
CA ASP A 55 12.14 -25.67 -13.02
C ASP A 55 11.68 -26.25 -11.70
N ILE A 56 10.35 -26.36 -11.52
CA ILE A 56 9.74 -26.88 -10.30
C ILE A 56 10.09 -28.38 -10.11
N ALA A 57 9.99 -29.18 -11.18
CA ALA A 57 10.30 -30.61 -11.13
C ALA A 57 11.79 -30.90 -10.88
N SER A 58 12.70 -30.05 -11.37
CA SER A 58 14.15 -30.19 -11.19
C SER A 58 14.69 -29.60 -9.90
N ALA A 59 13.85 -28.90 -9.13
CA ALA A 59 14.26 -28.24 -7.89
C ALA A 59 14.62 -29.25 -6.79
N THR A 60 15.70 -28.99 -6.09
CA THR A 60 16.06 -29.67 -4.84
C THR A 60 15.23 -29.15 -3.68
N ALA A 61 14.96 -27.82 -3.67
CA ALA A 61 14.13 -27.19 -2.67
C ALA A 61 13.26 -26.09 -3.30
N ILE A 62 12.05 -25.93 -2.78
CA ILE A 62 11.07 -24.92 -3.21
C ILE A 62 10.72 -24.04 -2.00
N ILE A 63 10.77 -22.70 -2.19
CA ILE A 63 10.44 -21.74 -1.14
C ILE A 63 9.37 -20.78 -1.65
N LEU A 64 8.29 -20.65 -0.90
CA LEU A 64 7.24 -19.67 -1.14
C LEU A 64 7.32 -18.58 -0.05
N ALA A 65 8.01 -17.48 -0.34
CA ALA A 65 8.12 -16.33 0.56
C ALA A 65 7.05 -15.30 0.19
N THR A 66 5.85 -15.47 0.76
CA THR A 66 4.67 -14.74 0.27
C THR A 66 3.82 -14.20 1.41
N ASP A 67 3.45 -12.91 1.31
CA ASP A 67 2.54 -12.24 2.23
C ASP A 67 1.12 -12.08 1.65
N VAL A 68 0.96 -12.39 0.35
CA VAL A 68 -0.31 -12.38 -0.40
C VAL A 68 -0.45 -13.66 -1.19
N PRO A 69 -1.69 -14.03 -1.59
CA PRO A 69 -1.89 -15.16 -2.51
C PRO A 69 -1.11 -14.97 -3.81
N ILE A 70 -0.41 -16.01 -4.24
CA ILE A 70 0.35 -16.00 -5.50
C ILE A 70 -0.53 -16.39 -6.68
N GLN A 71 -0.20 -15.85 -7.85
CA GLN A 71 -0.83 -16.26 -9.11
C GLN A 71 -0.44 -17.70 -9.42
N ASP A 72 -1.41 -18.47 -9.91
CA ASP A 72 -1.24 -19.88 -10.28
C ASP A 72 -0.64 -20.75 -9.15
N ALA A 73 -1.12 -20.56 -7.92
CA ALA A 73 -0.71 -21.35 -6.74
C ALA A 73 -0.88 -22.84 -6.94
N GLU A 74 -1.82 -23.26 -7.80
CA GLU A 74 -2.10 -24.63 -8.22
C GLU A 74 -0.84 -25.39 -8.70
N ARG A 75 0.17 -24.65 -9.21
CA ARG A 75 1.45 -25.23 -9.66
C ARG A 75 2.26 -25.86 -8.52
N PHE A 76 1.99 -25.47 -7.29
CA PHE A 76 2.70 -25.92 -6.09
C PHE A 76 1.84 -26.84 -5.21
N GLU A 77 0.58 -27.08 -5.59
CA GLU A 77 -0.28 -28.03 -4.92
C GLU A 77 0.32 -29.43 -4.99
N ASN A 78 0.34 -30.14 -3.87
CA ASN A 78 0.91 -31.48 -3.73
C ASN A 78 2.44 -31.59 -4.01
N ILE A 79 3.16 -30.48 -4.07
CA ILE A 79 4.62 -30.48 -4.17
C ILE A 79 5.20 -29.99 -2.85
N PRO A 80 6.13 -30.73 -2.22
CA PRO A 80 6.77 -30.29 -0.98
C PRO A 80 7.47 -28.93 -1.15
N HIS A 81 7.12 -27.96 -0.31
CA HIS A 81 7.72 -26.64 -0.32
C HIS A 81 7.79 -26.06 1.09
N LEU A 82 8.70 -25.12 1.30
CA LEU A 82 8.78 -24.31 2.52
C LEU A 82 8.00 -23.01 2.28
N GLN A 83 7.01 -22.75 3.11
CA GLN A 83 6.26 -21.49 3.07
C GLN A 83 6.71 -20.56 4.20
N THR A 84 6.98 -19.29 3.89
CA THR A 84 7.37 -18.26 4.84
C THR A 84 6.90 -16.89 4.37
N ARG A 85 7.15 -15.84 5.16
CA ARG A 85 6.88 -14.45 4.80
C ARG A 85 8.09 -13.80 4.15
N THR A 86 7.85 -12.79 3.30
CA THR A 86 8.96 -12.02 2.69
C THR A 86 9.86 -11.37 3.74
N GLN A 87 9.28 -10.74 4.77
CA GLN A 87 10.06 -10.09 5.83
C GLN A 87 10.85 -11.07 6.68
N GLU A 88 10.28 -12.22 7.04
CA GLU A 88 10.97 -13.24 7.83
C GLU A 88 12.11 -13.88 7.03
N LEU A 89 11.89 -14.15 5.75
CA LEU A 89 12.95 -14.62 4.88
C LEU A 89 14.09 -13.59 4.77
N ILE A 90 13.78 -12.30 4.63
CA ILE A 90 14.81 -11.24 4.56
C ILE A 90 15.66 -11.19 5.85
N LYS A 91 15.03 -11.39 7.03
CA LYS A 91 15.74 -11.36 8.33
C LYS A 91 16.57 -12.62 8.56
N HIS A 92 16.07 -13.78 8.15
CA HIS A 92 16.62 -15.09 8.49
C HIS A 92 16.89 -15.95 7.25
N THR A 93 17.45 -15.38 6.19
CA THR A 93 17.66 -16.02 4.88
C THR A 93 18.43 -17.34 4.99
N ASP A 94 19.55 -17.37 5.73
CA ASP A 94 20.38 -18.56 5.90
C ASP A 94 19.61 -19.70 6.56
N ARG A 95 18.84 -19.43 7.60
CA ARG A 95 18.01 -20.43 8.30
C ARG A 95 17.02 -21.08 7.34
N TYR A 96 16.21 -20.28 6.64
CA TYR A 96 15.15 -20.81 5.78
C TYR A 96 15.68 -21.56 4.57
N LEU A 97 16.79 -21.12 3.98
CA LEU A 97 17.39 -21.79 2.83
C LEU A 97 18.05 -23.11 3.23
N ARG A 98 18.75 -23.18 4.37
CA ARG A 98 19.28 -24.44 4.91
C ARG A 98 18.16 -25.40 5.30
N GLU A 99 17.10 -24.91 5.91
CA GLU A 99 15.95 -25.72 6.29
C GLU A 99 15.26 -26.31 5.05
N ALA A 100 15.08 -25.51 3.98
CA ALA A 100 14.50 -25.98 2.74
C ALA A 100 15.37 -27.05 2.03
N LEU A 101 16.68 -26.94 2.12
CA LEU A 101 17.63 -27.89 1.53
C LEU A 101 17.82 -29.16 2.36
N ALA A 102 17.64 -29.09 3.69
CA ALA A 102 17.84 -30.23 4.61
C ALA A 102 16.67 -31.21 4.62
N LYS A 103 15.49 -30.82 4.08
CA LYS A 103 14.28 -31.64 4.13
C LYS A 103 14.22 -32.62 2.97
N GLU A 104 13.98 -33.91 3.31
CA GLU A 104 13.64 -34.93 2.33
C GLU A 104 12.34 -34.56 1.59
N LYS A 105 12.25 -34.95 0.32
CA LYS A 105 11.20 -34.59 -0.66
C LYS A 105 9.74 -34.91 -0.28
N ASN A 106 9.46 -35.40 0.93
CA ASN A 106 8.16 -35.97 1.27
C ASN A 106 7.32 -35.16 2.25
N VAL A 107 7.75 -33.99 2.69
CA VAL A 107 6.99 -33.21 3.70
C VAL A 107 6.82 -31.77 3.24
N THR A 108 5.60 -31.40 2.88
CA THR A 108 5.22 -29.98 2.84
C THR A 108 5.28 -29.44 4.26
N THR A 109 6.29 -28.66 4.58
CA THR A 109 6.40 -28.05 5.90
C THR A 109 6.08 -26.58 5.76
N VAL A 110 4.96 -26.23 6.34
CA VAL A 110 4.74 -24.88 6.83
C VAL A 110 5.80 -24.69 7.92
N ALA A 111 6.66 -23.67 7.82
CA ALA A 111 7.63 -23.34 8.85
C ALA A 111 6.92 -23.35 10.20
N GLN A 112 7.44 -24.06 11.19
CA GLN A 112 6.81 -24.50 12.44
C GLN A 112 5.54 -23.73 12.80
N GLU A 113 4.44 -24.43 13.08
CA GLU A 113 3.11 -23.86 13.35
C GLU A 113 3.10 -22.68 14.35
N ASP A 114 4.12 -22.56 15.19
CA ASP A 114 4.29 -21.45 16.12
C ASP A 114 4.61 -20.10 15.43
N ASP A 115 5.27 -20.10 14.26
CA ASP A 115 5.61 -18.86 13.53
C ASP A 115 4.51 -18.45 12.51
N LEU A 116 3.53 -19.31 12.23
CA LEU A 116 2.49 -19.08 11.23
C LEU A 116 1.07 -18.93 11.80
N GLN A 117 0.87 -19.01 13.10
CA GLN A 117 -0.38 -18.58 13.72
C GLN A 117 -0.51 -17.06 13.54
N ARG A 118 -1.02 -16.67 12.36
CA ARG A 118 -1.44 -15.28 12.16
C ARG A 118 -2.49 -14.97 13.22
N SER A 119 -2.21 -14.00 14.08
CA SER A 119 -3.25 -13.50 14.97
C SER A 119 -4.42 -13.00 14.10
N ALA A 120 -5.65 -13.07 14.61
CA ALA A 120 -6.82 -12.55 13.89
C ALA A 120 -6.60 -11.11 13.40
N TYR A 121 -5.85 -10.30 14.17
CA TYR A 121 -5.42 -8.95 13.79
C TYR A 121 -4.53 -8.94 12.54
N GLN A 122 -3.55 -9.84 12.43
CA GLN A 122 -2.65 -9.91 11.28
C GLN A 122 -3.38 -10.36 10.00
N ILE A 123 -4.35 -11.27 10.13
CA ILE A 123 -5.21 -11.71 9.02
C ILE A 123 -6.07 -10.52 8.56
N PHE A 124 -6.71 -9.83 9.51
CA PHE A 124 -7.54 -8.65 9.25
C PHE A 124 -6.74 -7.56 8.51
N ILE A 125 -5.58 -7.17 9.03
CA ILE A 125 -4.70 -6.18 8.39
C ILE A 125 -4.20 -6.69 7.03
N GLY A 126 -3.89 -7.98 6.89
CA GLY A 126 -3.45 -8.57 5.63
C GLY A 126 -4.47 -8.38 4.49
N HIS A 127 -5.75 -8.60 4.77
CA HIS A 127 -6.83 -8.38 3.81
C HIS A 127 -6.95 -6.90 3.41
N ILE A 128 -6.89 -5.99 4.39
CA ILE A 128 -6.91 -4.53 4.12
C ILE A 128 -5.72 -4.13 3.25
N MET A 129 -4.50 -4.59 3.58
CA MET A 129 -3.30 -4.26 2.82
C MET A 129 -3.34 -4.77 1.38
N ALA A 130 -3.87 -5.97 1.17
CA ALA A 130 -4.10 -6.50 -0.17
C ALA A 130 -5.04 -5.58 -0.96
N ALA A 131 -6.18 -5.21 -0.40
CA ALA A 131 -7.17 -4.32 -1.04
C ALA A 131 -6.58 -2.93 -1.38
N ILE A 132 -5.84 -2.30 -0.44
CA ILE A 132 -5.17 -1.02 -0.66
C ILE A 132 -4.19 -1.11 -1.84
N SER A 133 -3.45 -2.22 -1.96
CA SER A 133 -2.48 -2.39 -3.04
C SER A 133 -3.10 -2.38 -4.43
N TYR A 134 -4.32 -2.90 -4.58
CA TYR A 134 -5.08 -2.83 -5.84
C TYR A 134 -5.78 -1.48 -6.05
N MET A 135 -6.14 -0.78 -4.97
CA MET A 135 -6.76 0.55 -5.03
C MET A 135 -5.76 1.63 -5.47
N LEU A 136 -4.50 1.57 -4.99
CA LEU A 136 -3.50 2.61 -5.23
C LEU A 136 -3.29 2.94 -6.72
N PRO A 137 -3.13 1.97 -7.65
CA PRO A 137 -3.00 2.28 -9.08
C PRO A 137 -4.18 3.07 -9.65
N VAL A 138 -5.40 2.82 -9.17
CA VAL A 138 -6.61 3.54 -9.59
C VAL A 138 -6.52 5.01 -9.19
N VAL A 139 -6.14 5.26 -7.93
CA VAL A 139 -5.97 6.62 -7.39
C VAL A 139 -4.85 7.37 -8.12
N VAL A 140 -3.70 6.71 -8.35
CA VAL A 140 -2.56 7.32 -9.06
C VAL A 140 -2.93 7.64 -10.51
N MET A 141 -3.55 6.71 -11.24
CA MET A 141 -3.95 6.94 -12.61
C MET A 141 -4.95 8.11 -12.72
N GLY A 142 -5.99 8.12 -11.88
CA GLY A 142 -6.97 9.20 -11.85
C GLY A 142 -6.35 10.55 -11.51
N GLY A 143 -5.46 10.58 -10.51
CA GLY A 143 -4.71 11.76 -10.12
C GLY A 143 -3.82 12.31 -11.24
N LEU A 144 -3.05 11.45 -11.93
CA LEU A 144 -2.20 11.85 -13.06
C LEU A 144 -3.01 12.41 -14.25
N MET A 145 -4.17 11.81 -14.56
CA MET A 145 -5.07 12.31 -15.59
C MET A 145 -5.55 13.72 -15.25
N MET A 146 -6.04 13.95 -14.02
CA MET A 146 -6.49 15.27 -13.57
C MET A 146 -5.33 16.29 -13.53
N ALA A 147 -4.16 15.87 -13.03
CA ALA A 147 -2.98 16.74 -13.00
C ALA A 147 -2.56 17.19 -14.40
N THR A 148 -2.49 16.25 -15.33
CA THR A 148 -2.14 16.55 -16.74
C THR A 148 -3.13 17.56 -17.33
N ALA A 149 -4.43 17.36 -17.12
CA ALA A 149 -5.45 18.29 -17.60
C ALA A 149 -5.30 19.68 -16.98
N LYS A 150 -5.16 19.76 -15.65
CA LYS A 150 -5.05 21.04 -14.92
C LYS A 150 -3.76 21.79 -15.24
N ILE A 151 -2.63 21.11 -15.36
CA ILE A 151 -1.35 21.73 -15.74
C ILE A 151 -1.45 22.28 -17.18
N THR A 152 -1.99 21.48 -18.10
CA THR A 152 -2.19 21.93 -19.49
C THR A 152 -3.13 23.12 -19.56
N GLY A 153 -4.19 23.14 -18.72
CA GLY A 153 -5.14 24.25 -18.65
C GLY A 153 -4.56 25.59 -18.17
N GLN A 154 -3.37 25.58 -17.54
CA GLN A 154 -2.65 26.81 -17.18
C GLN A 154 -2.03 27.51 -18.41
N PHE A 155 -1.78 26.77 -19.48
CA PHE A 155 -1.09 27.26 -20.67
C PHE A 155 -2.02 27.45 -21.88
N ILE A 156 -3.09 26.62 -21.97
CA ILE A 156 -4.06 26.66 -23.08
C ILE A 156 -5.49 26.52 -22.56
N ASN A 157 -6.45 27.08 -23.32
CA ASN A 157 -7.87 26.81 -23.01
C ASN A 157 -8.22 25.36 -23.36
N ILE A 158 -8.59 24.57 -22.35
CA ILE A 158 -8.90 23.13 -22.48
C ILE A 158 -10.40 22.83 -22.61
N GLU A 159 -11.28 23.85 -22.56
CA GLU A 159 -12.73 23.68 -22.38
C GLU A 159 -13.38 22.76 -23.43
N HIS A 160 -12.90 22.78 -24.68
CA HIS A 160 -13.39 21.95 -25.78
C HIS A 160 -12.30 20.99 -26.33
N SER A 161 -11.29 20.68 -25.51
CA SER A 161 -10.16 19.86 -25.89
C SER A 161 -10.26 18.44 -25.26
N PRO A 162 -9.50 17.45 -25.75
CA PRO A 162 -9.40 16.14 -25.10
C PRO A 162 -8.96 16.21 -23.63
N PHE A 163 -8.26 17.29 -23.22
CA PHE A 163 -7.83 17.48 -21.83
C PHE A 163 -8.99 17.73 -20.87
N SER A 164 -10.09 18.35 -21.30
CA SER A 164 -11.28 18.48 -20.45
C SER A 164 -11.95 17.11 -20.18
N VAL A 165 -11.92 16.22 -21.17
CA VAL A 165 -12.38 14.85 -21.01
C VAL A 165 -11.46 14.09 -20.06
N LEU A 166 -10.14 14.31 -20.17
CA LEU A 166 -9.14 13.68 -19.30
C LEU A 166 -9.34 14.06 -17.82
N ASP A 167 -9.69 15.32 -17.51
CA ASP A 167 -10.02 15.76 -16.15
C ASP A 167 -11.26 15.01 -15.60
N LYS A 168 -12.32 14.94 -16.40
CA LYS A 168 -13.57 14.26 -16.02
C LYS A 168 -13.37 12.75 -15.82
N VAL A 169 -12.63 12.10 -16.72
CA VAL A 169 -12.31 10.68 -16.62
C VAL A 169 -11.39 10.42 -15.43
N GLY A 170 -10.42 11.30 -15.18
CA GLY A 170 -9.55 11.22 -14.02
C GLY A 170 -10.34 11.31 -12.71
N PHE A 171 -11.26 12.27 -12.60
CA PHE A 171 -12.15 12.39 -11.44
C PHE A 171 -13.02 11.13 -11.24
N MET A 172 -13.64 10.63 -12.32
CA MET A 172 -14.41 9.39 -12.29
C MET A 172 -13.54 8.21 -11.84
N THR A 173 -12.31 8.12 -12.33
CA THR A 173 -11.36 7.06 -11.95
C THR A 173 -11.07 7.06 -10.45
N ILE A 174 -10.84 8.24 -9.85
CA ILE A 174 -10.65 8.36 -8.39
C ILE A 174 -11.89 7.86 -7.63
N LYS A 175 -13.09 8.13 -8.12
CA LYS A 175 -14.34 7.65 -7.50
C LYS A 175 -14.46 6.12 -7.49
N PHE A 176 -13.77 5.42 -8.38
CA PHE A 176 -13.69 3.96 -8.36
C PHE A 176 -12.78 3.39 -7.25
N MET A 177 -12.12 4.22 -6.44
CA MET A 177 -11.24 3.73 -5.38
C MET A 177 -11.99 2.88 -4.34
N TYR A 178 -13.19 3.29 -3.89
CA TYR A 178 -13.98 2.52 -2.92
C TYR A 178 -14.54 1.21 -3.51
N PRO A 179 -15.13 1.22 -4.71
CA PRO A 179 -15.53 0.00 -5.41
C PRO A 179 -14.39 -1.00 -5.57
N VAL A 180 -13.23 -0.55 -6.05
CA VAL A 180 -12.06 -1.42 -6.25
C VAL A 180 -11.51 -1.92 -4.93
N PHE A 181 -11.45 -1.07 -3.90
CA PHE A 181 -11.03 -1.48 -2.57
C PHE A 181 -11.92 -2.59 -2.00
N ALA A 182 -13.24 -2.38 -1.95
CA ALA A 182 -14.19 -3.35 -1.41
C ALA A 182 -14.20 -4.66 -2.21
N MET A 183 -14.08 -4.57 -3.54
CA MET A 183 -13.96 -5.71 -4.44
C MET A 183 -12.76 -6.60 -4.09
N TYR A 184 -11.57 -5.99 -3.98
CA TYR A 184 -10.35 -6.76 -3.70
C TYR A 184 -10.23 -7.18 -2.22
N LEU A 185 -10.87 -6.46 -1.31
CA LEU A 185 -11.00 -6.89 0.08
C LEU A 185 -11.82 -8.19 0.17
N ALA A 186 -13.00 -8.21 -0.45
CA ALA A 186 -13.85 -9.39 -0.52
C ALA A 186 -13.17 -10.56 -1.27
N PHE A 187 -12.48 -10.26 -2.37
CA PHE A 187 -11.70 -11.24 -3.13
C PHE A 187 -10.59 -11.88 -2.28
N SER A 188 -9.90 -11.12 -1.45
CA SER A 188 -8.84 -11.65 -0.59
C SER A 188 -9.33 -12.67 0.45
N ILE A 189 -10.64 -12.68 0.74
CA ILE A 189 -11.29 -13.58 1.71
C ILE A 189 -11.92 -14.80 1.02
N ALA A 190 -12.67 -14.59 -0.06
CA ALA A 190 -13.49 -15.63 -0.69
C ALA A 190 -13.21 -15.85 -2.19
N GLY A 191 -12.17 -15.21 -2.74
CA GLY A 191 -11.75 -15.39 -4.14
C GLY A 191 -12.75 -14.81 -5.15
N LYS A 192 -12.72 -15.35 -6.37
CA LYS A 192 -13.47 -14.84 -7.54
C LYS A 192 -14.99 -14.59 -7.31
N PRO A 193 -15.73 -15.45 -6.61
CA PRO A 193 -17.17 -15.24 -6.40
C PRO A 193 -17.52 -13.95 -5.65
N ALA A 194 -16.59 -13.44 -4.82
CA ALA A 194 -16.82 -12.24 -4.02
C ALA A 194 -16.49 -10.92 -4.75
N LEU A 195 -15.86 -10.97 -5.94
CA LEU A 195 -15.46 -9.78 -6.68
C LEU A 195 -16.63 -8.84 -6.98
N ILE A 196 -17.63 -9.32 -7.67
CA ILE A 196 -18.76 -8.47 -8.12
C ILE A 196 -19.60 -7.97 -6.95
N PRO A 197 -20.00 -8.80 -5.98
CA PRO A 197 -20.68 -8.28 -4.80
C PRO A 197 -19.87 -7.24 -4.02
N GLY A 198 -18.54 -7.43 -3.88
CA GLY A 198 -17.68 -6.44 -3.26
C GLY A 198 -17.62 -5.11 -4.03
N LEU A 199 -17.54 -5.17 -5.37
CA LEU A 199 -17.58 -3.99 -6.23
C LEU A 199 -18.90 -3.20 -6.04
N ILE A 200 -20.04 -3.88 -6.09
CA ILE A 200 -21.35 -3.25 -5.91
C ILE A 200 -21.47 -2.61 -4.52
N GLY A 201 -21.06 -3.32 -3.47
CA GLY A 201 -21.06 -2.76 -2.12
C GLY A 201 -20.19 -1.51 -1.99
N GLY A 202 -19.03 -1.49 -2.64
CA GLY A 202 -18.17 -0.31 -2.71
C GLY A 202 -18.80 0.86 -3.48
N ILE A 203 -19.54 0.62 -4.55
CA ILE A 203 -20.33 1.65 -5.25
C ILE A 203 -21.39 2.23 -4.31
N MET A 204 -22.10 1.39 -3.55
CA MET A 204 -23.14 1.81 -2.62
C MET A 204 -22.59 2.59 -1.42
N SER A 205 -21.29 2.57 -1.15
CA SER A 205 -20.66 3.36 -0.09
C SER A 205 -20.32 4.80 -0.52
N ASP A 206 -20.29 5.11 -1.82
CA ASP A 206 -19.91 6.42 -2.37
C ASP A 206 -21.12 7.33 -2.64
N GLU A 207 -20.87 8.63 -2.69
CA GLU A 207 -21.84 9.65 -3.11
C GLU A 207 -22.39 9.45 -4.53
N VAL A 208 -21.65 8.75 -5.39
CA VAL A 208 -22.08 8.42 -6.75
C VAL A 208 -23.37 7.60 -6.72
N TYR A 209 -23.53 6.69 -5.77
CA TYR A 209 -24.75 5.92 -5.59
C TYR A 209 -25.98 6.80 -5.34
N LYS A 210 -25.85 7.81 -4.44
CA LYS A 210 -26.91 8.79 -4.18
C LYS A 210 -27.37 9.51 -5.47
N ARG A 211 -26.40 9.94 -6.28
CA ARG A 211 -26.68 10.69 -7.51
C ARG A 211 -27.38 9.84 -8.59
N PHE A 212 -27.09 8.53 -8.63
CA PHE A 212 -27.73 7.63 -9.59
C PHE A 212 -29.19 7.31 -9.26
N PHE A 213 -29.53 7.22 -7.97
CA PHE A 213 -30.83 6.74 -7.53
C PHE A 213 -31.67 7.82 -6.83
N ASP A 214 -31.19 9.05 -6.73
CA ASP A 214 -31.84 10.22 -6.10
C ASP A 214 -32.43 9.90 -4.71
N ILE A 215 -31.61 9.21 -3.88
CA ILE A 215 -32.04 8.75 -2.55
C ILE A 215 -31.95 9.90 -1.56
N GLU A 216 -33.10 10.41 -1.13
CA GLU A 216 -33.16 11.42 -0.06
C GLU A 216 -32.65 10.86 1.28
N GLY A 217 -31.89 11.68 2.02
CA GLY A 217 -31.39 11.29 3.35
C GLY A 217 -30.20 10.31 3.33
N PHE A 218 -29.72 9.92 2.17
CA PHE A 218 -28.55 9.03 2.06
C PHE A 218 -27.29 9.68 2.60
N MET A 219 -26.62 9.00 3.52
CA MET A 219 -25.32 9.38 4.08
C MET A 219 -24.22 8.45 3.55
N PRO A 220 -23.31 8.94 2.69
CA PRO A 220 -22.23 8.11 2.17
C PRO A 220 -21.36 7.56 3.30
N SER A 221 -21.21 6.27 3.37
CA SER A 221 -20.33 5.61 4.36
C SER A 221 -18.85 5.66 3.97
N GLY A 222 -18.54 6.02 2.72
CA GLY A 222 -17.20 6.24 2.22
C GLY A 222 -16.27 5.05 2.39
N PHE A 223 -15.01 5.33 2.72
CA PHE A 223 -13.99 4.30 2.86
C PHE A 223 -14.28 3.33 4.02
N PHE A 224 -14.81 3.81 5.14
CA PHE A 224 -15.19 2.94 6.27
C PHE A 224 -16.32 1.99 5.87
N GLY A 225 -17.29 2.46 5.10
CA GLY A 225 -18.33 1.61 4.53
C GLY A 225 -17.77 0.58 3.55
N ALA A 226 -16.82 0.98 2.71
CA ALA A 226 -16.13 0.06 1.79
C ALA A 226 -15.34 -1.04 2.54
N ILE A 227 -14.70 -0.71 3.68
CA ILE A 227 -14.10 -1.71 4.57
C ILE A 227 -15.17 -2.66 5.12
N GLY A 228 -16.22 -2.11 5.72
CA GLY A 228 -17.28 -2.90 6.35
C GLY A 228 -17.94 -3.86 5.37
N ILE A 229 -18.34 -3.36 4.19
CA ILE A 229 -18.99 -4.20 3.18
C ILE A 229 -18.05 -5.20 2.53
N GLY A 230 -16.79 -4.83 2.31
CA GLY A 230 -15.77 -5.73 1.77
C GLY A 230 -15.56 -6.96 2.65
N PHE A 231 -15.43 -6.76 3.97
CA PHE A 231 -15.37 -7.87 4.93
C PHE A 231 -16.67 -8.65 4.99
N PHE A 232 -17.81 -7.96 5.09
CA PHE A 232 -19.10 -8.62 5.15
C PHE A 232 -19.33 -9.54 3.94
N VAL A 233 -19.16 -9.03 2.73
CA VAL A 233 -19.31 -9.80 1.49
C VAL A 233 -18.30 -10.94 1.42
N GLY A 234 -17.04 -10.69 1.76
CA GLY A 234 -16.03 -11.73 1.75
C GLY A 234 -16.39 -12.91 2.65
N TYR A 235 -16.74 -12.65 3.90
CA TYR A 235 -17.13 -13.72 4.84
C TYR A 235 -18.49 -14.35 4.50
N LEU A 236 -19.46 -13.57 4.01
CA LEU A 236 -20.75 -14.11 3.58
C LEU A 236 -20.58 -15.09 2.41
N VAL A 237 -19.84 -14.70 1.38
CA VAL A 237 -19.60 -15.56 0.20
C VAL A 237 -18.83 -16.81 0.59
N ARG A 238 -17.83 -16.69 1.47
CA ARG A 238 -17.10 -17.84 2.01
C ARG A 238 -18.04 -18.77 2.75
N TRP A 239 -18.85 -18.25 3.66
CA TRP A 239 -19.82 -19.04 4.42
C TRP A 239 -20.85 -19.72 3.52
N LEU A 240 -21.39 -19.03 2.50
CA LEU A 240 -22.32 -19.63 1.53
C LEU A 240 -21.65 -20.76 0.74
N ASN A 241 -20.41 -20.58 0.33
CA ASN A 241 -19.67 -21.62 -0.40
C ASN A 241 -19.41 -22.86 0.47
N ASP A 242 -19.09 -22.65 1.74
CA ASP A 242 -18.80 -23.73 2.68
C ASP A 242 -20.08 -24.43 3.18
N SER A 243 -21.19 -23.70 3.32
CA SER A 243 -22.46 -24.23 3.88
C SER A 243 -23.35 -24.89 2.83
N ILE A 244 -23.38 -24.38 1.59
CA ILE A 244 -24.25 -24.90 0.55
C ILE A 244 -23.58 -26.05 -0.17
N HIS A 245 -23.95 -27.28 0.19
CA HIS A 245 -23.46 -28.49 -0.47
C HIS A 245 -24.45 -28.92 -1.55
N VAL A 246 -23.98 -28.99 -2.79
CA VAL A 246 -24.78 -29.42 -3.94
C VAL A 246 -24.08 -30.57 -4.68
N ARG A 247 -24.85 -31.37 -5.41
CA ARG A 247 -24.26 -32.41 -6.29
C ARG A 247 -23.39 -31.72 -7.36
N GLN A 248 -22.31 -32.38 -7.79
CA GLN A 248 -21.34 -31.85 -8.73
C GLN A 248 -21.99 -31.26 -10.01
N GLN A 249 -23.06 -31.85 -10.50
CA GLN A 249 -23.83 -31.38 -11.66
C GLN A 249 -24.52 -30.01 -11.43
N LEU A 250 -24.79 -29.65 -10.18
CA LEU A 250 -25.49 -28.39 -9.79
C LEU A 250 -24.50 -27.31 -9.32
N THR A 251 -23.20 -27.57 -9.33
CA THR A 251 -22.17 -26.61 -8.86
C THR A 251 -22.25 -25.29 -9.64
N THR A 252 -22.49 -25.34 -10.96
CA THR A 252 -22.64 -24.15 -11.79
C THR A 252 -23.85 -23.31 -11.39
N ILE A 253 -24.98 -23.95 -11.04
CA ILE A 253 -26.19 -23.25 -10.56
C ILE A 253 -25.91 -22.59 -9.20
N LYS A 254 -25.21 -23.27 -8.30
CA LYS A 254 -24.78 -22.69 -7.01
C LYS A 254 -23.94 -21.44 -7.23
N THR A 255 -22.87 -21.52 -8.03
CA THR A 255 -21.88 -20.46 -8.16
C THR A 255 -22.35 -19.30 -9.05
N MET A 256 -23.17 -19.57 -10.08
CA MET A 256 -23.59 -18.57 -11.04
C MET A 256 -24.96 -17.92 -10.72
N LEU A 257 -25.79 -18.59 -9.93
CA LEU A 257 -27.14 -18.10 -9.64
C LEU A 257 -27.37 -17.94 -8.12
N LEU A 258 -27.22 -19.01 -7.34
CA LEU A 258 -27.66 -19.02 -5.95
C LEU A 258 -26.81 -18.12 -5.06
N VAL A 259 -25.48 -18.24 -5.12
CA VAL A 259 -24.56 -17.44 -4.31
C VAL A 259 -24.65 -15.95 -4.69
N PRO A 260 -24.59 -15.53 -5.96
CA PRO A 260 -24.77 -14.12 -6.32
C PRO A 260 -26.13 -13.54 -5.94
N LEU A 261 -27.22 -14.30 -6.08
CA LEU A 261 -28.56 -13.84 -5.73
C LEU A 261 -28.70 -13.57 -4.23
N ILE A 262 -28.31 -14.55 -3.40
CA ILE A 262 -28.38 -14.42 -1.92
C ILE A 262 -27.45 -13.26 -1.49
N THR A 263 -26.23 -13.23 -2.00
CA THR A 263 -25.27 -12.19 -1.66
C THR A 263 -25.76 -10.81 -2.08
N GLY A 264 -26.34 -10.66 -3.29
CA GLY A 264 -26.85 -9.39 -3.79
C GLY A 264 -28.01 -8.84 -2.96
N ILE A 265 -28.99 -9.67 -2.62
CA ILE A 265 -30.12 -9.26 -1.76
C ILE A 265 -29.60 -8.86 -0.36
N THR A 266 -28.78 -9.70 0.25
CA THR A 266 -28.26 -9.45 1.60
C THR A 266 -27.37 -8.21 1.63
N LEU A 267 -26.55 -8.00 0.59
CA LEU A 267 -25.68 -6.83 0.44
C LEU A 267 -26.50 -5.54 0.45
N VAL A 268 -27.57 -5.43 -0.34
CA VAL A 268 -28.43 -4.24 -0.39
C VAL A 268 -29.02 -3.96 0.98
N MET A 269 -29.60 -4.99 1.63
CA MET A 269 -30.20 -4.84 2.96
C MET A 269 -29.16 -4.37 4.01
N VAL A 270 -27.97 -4.95 4.00
CA VAL A 270 -26.93 -4.61 4.96
C VAL A 270 -26.34 -3.21 4.68
N MET A 271 -26.19 -2.82 3.42
CA MET A 271 -25.74 -1.47 3.07
C MET A 271 -26.74 -0.40 3.53
N GLU A 272 -28.03 -0.57 3.19
CA GLU A 272 -29.06 0.45 3.46
C GLU A 272 -29.39 0.56 4.95
N TYR A 273 -29.51 -0.56 5.67
CA TYR A 273 -29.99 -0.54 7.05
C TYR A 273 -28.89 -0.62 8.12
N LEU A 274 -27.67 -0.97 7.76
CA LEU A 274 -26.61 -1.16 8.74
C LEU A 274 -25.35 -0.32 8.42
N ILE A 275 -24.71 -0.57 7.25
CA ILE A 275 -23.39 0.00 6.96
C ILE A 275 -23.46 1.50 6.68
N ASN A 276 -24.34 1.93 5.77
CA ASN A 276 -24.44 3.36 5.43
C ASN A 276 -24.91 4.19 6.63
N PRO A 277 -25.93 3.81 7.41
CA PRO A 277 -26.30 4.60 8.60
C PRO A 277 -25.20 4.69 9.65
N ILE A 278 -24.52 3.57 9.97
CA ILE A 278 -23.49 3.55 11.02
C ILE A 278 -22.23 4.31 10.56
N PHE A 279 -21.66 3.94 9.44
CA PHE A 279 -20.40 4.53 9.00
C PHE A 279 -20.59 5.92 8.38
N GLY A 280 -21.75 6.21 7.78
CA GLY A 280 -22.09 7.56 7.33
C GLY A 280 -22.21 8.53 8.52
N SER A 281 -22.88 8.12 9.62
CA SER A 281 -22.92 8.92 10.84
C SER A 281 -21.55 9.10 11.47
N LEU A 282 -20.71 8.06 11.49
CA LEU A 282 -19.33 8.16 11.97
C LEU A 282 -18.53 9.15 11.14
N ASN A 283 -18.64 9.09 9.82
CA ASN A 283 -17.99 10.03 8.91
C ASN A 283 -18.43 11.47 9.18
N GLN A 284 -19.73 11.70 9.33
CA GLN A 284 -20.26 13.02 9.62
C GLN A 284 -19.76 13.53 10.98
N LEU A 285 -19.72 12.67 11.99
CA LEU A 285 -19.18 13.01 13.31
C LEU A 285 -17.71 13.43 13.23
N MET A 286 -16.89 12.70 12.46
CA MET A 286 -15.48 13.06 12.25
C MET A 286 -15.33 14.41 11.54
N VAL A 287 -16.12 14.65 10.48
CA VAL A 287 -16.11 15.94 9.79
C VAL A 287 -16.48 17.07 10.74
N VAL A 288 -17.59 16.94 11.50
CA VAL A 288 -18.02 17.94 12.47
C VAL A 288 -16.97 18.16 13.56
N PHE A 289 -16.38 17.10 14.11
CA PHE A 289 -15.35 17.19 15.14
C PHE A 289 -14.13 18.00 14.66
N PHE A 290 -13.57 17.67 13.51
CA PHE A 290 -12.39 18.37 12.99
C PHE A 290 -12.71 19.79 12.51
N THR A 291 -13.88 20.03 11.90
CA THR A 291 -14.26 21.38 11.46
C THR A 291 -14.59 22.30 12.62
N SER A 292 -15.20 21.79 13.69
CA SER A 292 -15.50 22.58 14.88
C SER A 292 -14.24 22.98 15.67
N ALA A 293 -13.17 22.18 15.59
CA ALA A 293 -11.89 22.47 16.20
C ALA A 293 -11.04 23.49 15.41
N GLY A 294 -11.50 23.96 14.25
CA GLY A 294 -10.87 25.00 13.43
C GLY A 294 -9.40 24.67 13.07
N ASP A 295 -8.52 25.67 13.17
CA ASP A 295 -7.09 25.50 12.83
C ASP A 295 -6.36 24.50 13.74
N THR A 296 -6.76 24.39 15.00
CA THR A 296 -6.21 23.38 15.93
C THR A 296 -6.56 21.97 15.46
N GLY A 297 -7.79 21.74 15.02
CA GLY A 297 -8.23 20.45 14.48
C GLY A 297 -7.50 20.08 13.19
N ARG A 298 -7.30 21.06 12.30
CA ARG A 298 -6.49 20.88 11.06
C ARG A 298 -5.04 20.54 11.39
N GLY A 299 -4.44 21.24 12.36
CA GLY A 299 -3.08 20.98 12.81
C GLY A 299 -2.92 19.58 13.38
N PHE A 300 -3.84 19.15 14.24
CA PHE A 300 -3.85 17.81 14.83
C PHE A 300 -4.04 16.71 13.77
N TYR A 301 -5.03 16.87 12.90
CA TYR A 301 -5.24 15.96 11.76
C TYR A 301 -3.98 15.83 10.91
N SER A 302 -3.40 16.96 10.49
CA SER A 302 -2.21 16.98 9.64
C SER A 302 -1.01 16.31 10.32
N ALA A 303 -0.82 16.55 11.62
CA ALA A 303 0.25 15.91 12.38
C ALA A 303 0.06 14.38 12.46
N MET A 304 -1.16 13.90 12.69
CA MET A 304 -1.46 12.46 12.73
C MET A 304 -1.21 11.78 11.37
N ILE A 305 -1.71 12.38 10.29
CA ILE A 305 -1.52 11.86 8.93
C ILE A 305 -0.03 11.87 8.56
N ALA A 306 0.68 12.95 8.86
CA ALA A 306 2.10 13.07 8.57
C ALA A 306 2.93 12.03 9.35
N ALA A 307 2.69 11.91 10.65
CA ALA A 307 3.38 10.93 11.48
C ALA A 307 3.13 9.50 11.02
N GLY A 308 1.86 9.13 10.78
CA GLY A 308 1.49 7.79 10.28
C GLY A 308 2.07 7.48 8.90
N THR A 309 2.13 8.48 8.01
CA THR A 309 2.72 8.34 6.68
C THR A 309 4.22 8.08 6.75
N ALA A 310 4.95 8.76 7.63
CA ALA A 310 6.39 8.65 7.76
C ALA A 310 6.85 7.48 8.66
N PHE A 311 5.93 6.80 9.37
CA PHE A 311 6.25 5.75 10.34
C PHE A 311 6.96 4.54 9.73
N ASP A 312 6.44 3.99 8.64
CA ASP A 312 6.92 2.75 8.02
C ASP A 312 7.16 2.85 6.50
N LEU A 313 7.17 4.07 5.94
CA LEU A 313 7.60 4.43 4.59
C LEU A 313 7.06 3.49 3.48
N GLY A 314 5.76 3.39 3.38
CA GLY A 314 5.08 2.52 2.40
C GLY A 314 4.54 1.21 3.01
N GLY A 315 4.73 0.98 4.30
CA GLY A 315 4.17 -0.14 5.02
C GLY A 315 2.68 0.02 5.40
N PRO A 316 2.19 -0.84 6.32
CA PRO A 316 0.78 -0.86 6.72
C PRO A 316 0.28 0.45 7.32
N VAL A 317 1.07 1.10 8.18
CA VAL A 317 0.67 2.35 8.86
C VAL A 317 0.61 3.51 7.87
N ASN A 318 1.61 3.62 7.00
CA ASN A 318 1.63 4.60 5.90
C ASN A 318 0.37 4.47 5.03
N LYS A 319 0.03 3.24 4.61
CA LYS A 319 -1.14 2.98 3.77
C LYS A 319 -2.45 3.29 4.48
N ALA A 320 -2.56 2.95 5.76
CA ALA A 320 -3.72 3.29 6.58
C ALA A 320 -3.91 4.80 6.70
N ALA A 321 -2.83 5.55 7.02
CA ALA A 321 -2.85 7.01 7.06
C ALA A 321 -3.27 7.62 5.72
N GLY A 322 -2.74 7.09 4.60
CA GLY A 322 -3.10 7.51 3.24
C GLY A 322 -4.58 7.26 2.92
N SER A 323 -5.10 6.10 3.32
CA SER A 323 -6.51 5.75 3.10
C SER A 323 -7.45 6.67 3.90
N VAL A 324 -7.11 6.97 5.15
CA VAL A 324 -7.87 7.93 5.98
C VAL A 324 -7.82 9.33 5.37
N ALA A 325 -6.65 9.79 4.92
CA ALA A 325 -6.51 11.11 4.29
C ALA A 325 -7.36 11.22 3.02
N LEU A 326 -7.32 10.21 2.14
CA LEU A 326 -8.13 10.15 0.92
C LEU A 326 -9.64 10.12 1.23
N CYS A 327 -10.03 9.36 2.26
CA CYS A 327 -11.42 9.29 2.71
C CYS A 327 -11.94 10.67 3.14
N LEU A 328 -11.22 11.33 4.04
CA LEU A 328 -11.64 12.62 4.58
C LEU A 328 -11.58 13.73 3.52
N ASN A 329 -10.59 13.73 2.64
CA ASN A 329 -10.53 14.66 1.50
C ASN A 329 -11.76 14.53 0.57
N GLY A 330 -12.26 13.30 0.37
CA GLY A 330 -13.48 13.06 -0.40
C GLY A 330 -14.75 13.59 0.25
N MET A 331 -14.73 13.86 1.55
CA MET A 331 -15.91 14.29 2.34
C MET A 331 -15.98 15.80 2.54
N SER A 332 -14.86 16.47 2.65
CA SER A 332 -14.81 17.91 2.94
C SER A 332 -13.53 18.53 2.41
N GLU A 333 -13.65 19.70 1.78
CA GLU A 333 -12.51 20.52 1.32
C GLU A 333 -11.59 20.99 2.48
N THR A 334 -12.04 20.84 3.72
CA THR A 334 -11.23 21.16 4.93
C THR A 334 -10.09 20.16 5.10
N PHE A 335 -10.27 18.93 4.63
CA PHE A 335 -9.28 17.84 4.72
C PHE A 335 -8.56 17.69 3.40
N ASP A 336 -7.58 18.54 3.17
CA ASP A 336 -6.71 18.41 2.01
C ASP A 336 -5.64 17.31 2.21
N LEU A 337 -4.99 16.92 1.13
CA LEU A 337 -3.99 15.88 1.12
C LEU A 337 -2.56 16.38 1.41
N THR A 338 -2.39 17.67 1.70
CA THR A 338 -1.08 18.32 1.83
C THR A 338 -0.16 17.58 2.81
N ALA A 339 -0.66 17.27 4.02
CA ALA A 339 0.12 16.57 5.03
C ALA A 339 0.55 15.18 4.57
N ARG A 340 -0.33 14.46 3.89
CA ARG A 340 -0.06 13.14 3.32
C ARG A 340 1.03 13.20 2.25
N GLU A 341 0.87 14.09 1.26
CA GLU A 341 1.74 14.16 0.09
C GLU A 341 3.14 14.68 0.45
N LEU A 342 3.24 15.65 1.35
CA LEU A 342 4.53 16.12 1.90
C LEU A 342 5.27 14.99 2.64
N SER A 343 4.53 14.23 3.45
CA SER A 343 5.14 13.21 4.32
C SER A 343 5.63 11.96 3.56
N ILE A 344 5.18 11.75 2.34
CA ILE A 344 5.74 10.73 1.45
C ILE A 344 7.17 11.09 1.06
N VAL A 345 7.44 12.35 0.77
CA VAL A 345 8.70 12.78 0.14
C VAL A 345 9.75 13.24 1.15
N ILE A 346 9.33 13.83 2.26
CA ILE A 346 10.22 14.42 3.27
C ILE A 346 11.29 13.45 3.79
N PRO A 347 10.99 12.20 4.19
CA PRO A 347 12.00 11.26 4.66
C PRO A 347 13.05 10.94 3.61
N SER A 348 12.64 10.65 2.38
CA SER A 348 13.54 10.29 1.28
C SER A 348 14.42 11.45 0.86
N ILE A 349 13.88 12.67 0.77
CA ILE A 349 14.66 13.88 0.49
C ILE A 349 15.60 14.20 1.68
N GLY A 350 15.12 14.01 2.92
CA GLY A 350 15.89 14.22 4.14
C GLY A 350 17.13 13.32 4.24
N VAL A 351 17.01 12.05 3.88
CA VAL A 351 18.14 11.13 3.79
C VAL A 351 19.11 11.58 2.70
N GLY A 352 18.62 12.02 1.56
CA GLY A 352 19.47 12.59 0.50
C GLY A 352 20.23 13.83 0.95
N PHE A 353 19.59 14.73 1.67
CA PHE A 353 20.23 15.89 2.29
C PHE A 353 21.26 15.47 3.35
N ALA A 354 20.95 14.46 4.17
CA ALA A 354 21.91 13.92 5.13
C ALA A 354 23.15 13.37 4.43
N ALA A 355 22.99 12.65 3.32
CA ALA A 355 24.12 12.13 2.53
C ALA A 355 24.98 13.27 1.94
N PHE A 356 24.33 14.34 1.46
CA PHE A 356 25.04 15.52 0.96
C PHE A 356 25.78 16.29 2.06
N LEU A 357 25.18 16.46 3.24
CA LEU A 357 25.72 17.22 4.38
C LEU A 357 26.73 16.43 5.20
N ASN A 358 26.79 15.10 5.02
CA ASN A 358 27.63 14.19 5.80
C ASN A 358 29.11 14.60 5.80
N GLY A 359 29.68 14.88 6.98
CA GLY A 359 31.06 15.33 7.15
C GLY A 359 31.36 16.75 6.63
N ARG A 360 30.33 17.53 6.24
CA ARG A 360 30.47 18.92 5.76
C ARG A 360 30.00 19.90 6.83
N PHE A 361 30.43 21.14 6.74
CA PHE A 361 30.00 22.24 7.62
C PHE A 361 30.12 21.93 9.13
N GLY A 362 31.08 21.09 9.54
CA GLY A 362 31.24 20.65 10.94
C GLY A 362 30.21 19.61 11.42
N LEU A 363 29.38 19.10 10.52
CA LEU A 363 28.39 18.04 10.82
C LEU A 363 29.06 16.65 10.90
N PRO A 364 28.46 15.70 11.64
CA PRO A 364 29.03 14.35 11.81
C PRO A 364 29.22 13.62 10.46
N ASP A 365 30.33 12.85 10.37
CA ASP A 365 30.57 11.91 9.27
C ASP A 365 30.10 10.52 9.70
N VAL A 366 28.91 10.11 9.31
CA VAL A 366 28.25 8.88 9.76
C VAL A 366 27.98 7.90 8.64
N PHE A 367 28.06 8.33 7.36
CA PHE A 367 27.74 7.50 6.21
C PHE A 367 28.99 6.93 5.54
N SER A 368 28.96 5.64 5.23
CA SER A 368 29.89 5.00 4.32
C SER A 368 29.69 5.51 2.88
N GLN A 369 30.61 5.17 1.98
CA GLN A 369 30.52 5.55 0.56
C GLN A 369 29.28 4.91 -0.11
N GLU A 370 28.93 3.67 0.28
CA GLU A 370 27.73 3.00 -0.19
C GLU A 370 26.47 3.72 0.28
N GLU A 371 26.42 4.12 1.56
CA GLU A 371 25.28 4.84 2.12
C GLU A 371 25.11 6.23 1.50
N LYS A 372 26.18 6.92 1.13
CA LYS A 372 26.12 8.17 0.37
C LYS A 372 25.48 7.95 -1.01
N THR A 373 25.81 6.85 -1.67
CA THR A 373 25.20 6.48 -2.96
C THR A 373 23.72 6.16 -2.81
N VAL A 374 23.37 5.34 -1.82
CA VAL A 374 21.95 5.02 -1.51
C VAL A 374 21.18 6.28 -1.11
N GLY A 375 21.78 7.19 -0.33
CA GLY A 375 21.18 8.47 0.01
C GLY A 375 20.93 9.37 -1.19
N SER A 376 21.86 9.43 -2.15
CA SER A 376 21.66 10.17 -3.40
C SER A 376 20.52 9.60 -4.23
N THR A 377 20.41 8.27 -4.29
CA THR A 377 19.27 7.59 -4.94
C THR A 377 17.96 7.89 -4.21
N SER A 378 17.97 7.90 -2.87
CA SER A 378 16.81 8.26 -2.05
C SER A 378 16.31 9.67 -2.34
N LEU A 379 17.22 10.64 -2.55
CA LEU A 379 16.86 12.00 -2.97
C LEU A 379 16.06 11.99 -4.27
N LEU A 380 16.55 11.29 -5.29
CA LEU A 380 15.86 11.18 -6.59
C LEU A 380 14.48 10.55 -6.44
N LEU A 381 14.39 9.47 -5.68
CA LEU A 381 13.12 8.80 -5.39
C LEU A 381 12.15 9.73 -4.65
N GLY A 382 12.61 10.50 -3.67
CA GLY A 382 11.82 11.50 -2.97
C GLY A 382 11.28 12.60 -3.89
N VAL A 383 12.10 13.09 -4.82
CA VAL A 383 11.68 14.10 -5.82
C VAL A 383 10.61 13.55 -6.77
N ILE A 384 10.63 12.26 -7.08
CA ILE A 384 9.61 11.60 -7.90
C ILE A 384 8.35 11.24 -7.08
N GLY A 385 8.42 11.26 -5.74
CA GLY A 385 7.29 10.97 -4.87
C GLY A 385 7.28 9.55 -4.29
N ILE A 386 8.44 8.96 -4.11
CA ILE A 386 8.60 7.59 -3.60
C ILE A 386 9.26 7.65 -2.21
N SER A 387 8.55 7.15 -1.19
CA SER A 387 9.01 7.14 0.21
C SER A 387 10.02 6.03 0.51
N GLU A 388 9.99 4.95 -0.25
CA GLU A 388 10.76 3.72 -0.02
C GLU A 388 12.28 3.92 -0.12
N GLY A 389 12.74 5.03 -0.68
CA GLY A 389 14.16 5.39 -0.73
C GLY A 389 14.83 5.48 0.65
N ALA A 390 14.08 5.80 1.70
CA ALA A 390 14.59 5.90 3.06
C ALA A 390 14.53 4.57 3.85
N ILE A 391 13.88 3.51 3.32
CA ILE A 391 13.74 2.21 4.00
C ILE A 391 15.09 1.59 4.40
N PRO A 392 16.14 1.56 3.55
CA PRO A 392 17.43 0.97 3.93
C PRO A 392 18.02 1.56 5.21
N PHE A 393 17.77 2.85 5.45
CA PHE A 393 18.28 3.56 6.64
C PHE A 393 17.50 3.18 7.90
N ILE A 394 16.18 3.03 7.83
CA ILE A 394 15.35 2.55 8.96
C ILE A 394 15.72 1.10 9.32
N LEU A 395 15.92 0.25 8.33
CA LEU A 395 16.29 -1.15 8.57
C LEU A 395 17.63 -1.27 9.28
N LYS A 396 18.58 -0.38 8.96
CA LYS A 396 19.89 -0.31 9.64
C LYS A 396 19.79 0.33 11.02
N ASN A 397 18.98 1.37 11.16
CA ASN A 397 18.80 2.12 12.41
C ASN A 397 17.33 2.51 12.66
N PRO A 398 16.56 1.67 13.37
CA PRO A 398 15.15 1.95 13.67
C PRO A 398 14.90 3.24 14.49
N ARG A 399 15.94 3.79 15.14
CA ARG A 399 15.84 5.08 15.85
C ARG A 399 15.57 6.26 14.92
N LEU A 400 15.69 6.07 13.60
CA LEU A 400 15.36 7.08 12.60
C LEU A 400 13.84 7.23 12.36
N ILE A 401 13.02 6.27 12.78
CA ILE A 401 11.55 6.36 12.64
C ILE A 401 11.02 7.66 13.29
N PRO A 402 11.26 7.94 14.58
CA PRO A 402 10.79 9.19 15.18
C PRO A 402 11.40 10.45 14.53
N VAL A 403 12.61 10.38 13.99
CA VAL A 403 13.21 11.48 13.25
C VAL A 403 12.41 11.81 11.98
N PHE A 404 12.06 10.79 11.21
CA PHE A 404 11.26 10.95 9.99
C PHE A 404 9.84 11.42 10.30
N MET A 405 9.22 10.89 11.35
CA MET A 405 7.92 11.38 11.82
C MET A 405 7.99 12.87 12.20
N THR A 406 9.01 13.27 12.95
CA THR A 406 9.17 14.68 13.40
C THR A 406 9.35 15.62 12.21
N GLY A 407 10.21 15.27 11.24
CA GLY A 407 10.41 16.08 10.04
C GLY A 407 9.14 16.16 9.18
N ALA A 408 8.43 15.05 9.00
CA ALA A 408 7.16 15.03 8.26
C ALA A 408 6.09 15.90 8.93
N VAL A 409 5.92 15.79 10.25
CA VAL A 409 4.99 16.61 11.04
C VAL A 409 5.36 18.10 10.95
N ALA A 410 6.64 18.43 11.11
CA ALA A 410 7.10 19.81 11.00
C ALA A 410 6.80 20.41 9.61
N GLY A 411 7.09 19.66 8.53
CA GLY A 411 6.77 20.08 7.17
C GLY A 411 5.27 20.28 6.96
N ALA A 412 4.44 19.37 7.47
CA ALA A 412 2.98 19.47 7.37
C ALA A 412 2.42 20.69 8.14
N LEU A 413 2.94 20.98 9.32
CA LEU A 413 2.52 22.15 10.10
C LEU A 413 2.98 23.47 9.46
N VAL A 414 4.19 23.52 8.91
CA VAL A 414 4.65 24.67 8.12
C VAL A 414 3.75 24.91 6.91
N ALA A 415 3.32 23.85 6.22
CA ALA A 415 2.41 23.99 5.08
C ALA A 415 1.07 24.64 5.47
N ILE A 416 0.52 24.28 6.64
CA ILE A 416 -0.70 24.91 7.16
C ILE A 416 -0.48 26.40 7.38
N THR A 417 0.62 26.79 8.05
CA THR A 417 0.91 28.20 8.33
C THR A 417 1.12 29.04 7.07
N LEU A 418 1.63 28.41 6.00
CA LEU A 418 1.83 29.02 4.69
C LEU A 418 0.60 28.94 3.76
N GLY A 419 -0.52 28.42 4.25
CA GLY A 419 -1.77 28.32 3.49
C GLY A 419 -1.70 27.36 2.31
N VAL A 420 -0.81 26.36 2.36
CA VAL A 420 -0.69 25.35 1.32
C VAL A 420 -1.88 24.38 1.39
N LYS A 421 -2.52 24.15 0.25
CA LYS A 421 -3.57 23.13 0.10
C LYS A 421 -3.31 22.33 -1.18
N GLN A 422 -3.39 21.02 -1.05
CA GLN A 422 -3.31 20.07 -2.16
C GLN A 422 -4.46 19.07 -2.04
N THR A 423 -5.26 18.99 -3.08
CA THR A 423 -6.46 18.14 -3.12
C THR A 423 -6.27 16.88 -3.96
N LEU A 424 -5.25 16.85 -4.80
CA LEU A 424 -4.94 15.67 -5.62
C LEU A 424 -3.94 14.76 -4.92
N PRO A 425 -4.13 13.43 -4.99
CA PRO A 425 -3.26 12.44 -4.36
C PRO A 425 -1.99 12.19 -5.17
N LEU A 426 -1.18 13.23 -5.35
CA LEU A 426 0.05 13.22 -6.13
C LEU A 426 1.17 13.91 -5.35
N PRO A 427 2.18 13.16 -4.89
CA PRO A 427 3.32 13.73 -4.19
C PRO A 427 4.34 14.39 -5.13
N ALA A 428 5.23 15.19 -4.57
CA ALA A 428 6.41 15.76 -5.21
C ALA A 428 6.13 16.50 -6.51
N VAL A 429 6.96 16.26 -7.54
CA VAL A 429 6.93 16.93 -8.83
C VAL A 429 5.58 16.84 -9.57
N TRP A 430 4.78 15.82 -9.25
CA TRP A 430 3.47 15.61 -9.85
C TRP A 430 2.39 16.49 -9.22
N GLY A 431 2.53 16.82 -7.92
CA GLY A 431 1.53 17.53 -7.12
C GLY A 431 1.87 18.98 -6.84
N TRP A 432 3.13 19.35 -6.67
CA TRP A 432 3.51 20.71 -6.27
C TRP A 432 2.99 21.82 -7.22
N PRO A 433 2.95 21.63 -8.58
CA PRO A 433 2.47 22.69 -9.46
C PRO A 433 0.96 22.97 -9.29
N LEU A 434 0.26 22.06 -8.62
CA LEU A 434 -1.18 22.11 -8.39
C LEU A 434 -1.54 22.52 -6.96
N ALA A 435 -0.53 22.72 -6.10
CA ALA A 435 -0.72 23.25 -4.76
C ALA A 435 -1.11 24.75 -4.84
N THR A 436 -1.97 25.19 -3.93
CA THR A 436 -2.43 26.60 -3.87
C THR A 436 -1.29 27.59 -3.66
N ASN A 437 -0.22 27.17 -2.98
CA ASN A 437 0.99 27.95 -2.74
C ASN A 437 2.22 27.09 -3.01
N VAL A 438 2.74 27.13 -4.23
CA VAL A 438 3.90 26.32 -4.66
C VAL A 438 5.16 26.65 -3.85
N ALA A 439 5.42 27.92 -3.59
CA ALA A 439 6.59 28.34 -2.81
C ALA A 439 6.49 27.84 -1.36
N GLY A 440 5.30 27.93 -0.76
CA GLY A 440 4.98 27.36 0.55
C GLY A 440 5.15 25.84 0.60
N TYR A 441 4.72 25.13 -0.45
CA TYR A 441 4.90 23.69 -0.58
C TYR A 441 6.39 23.31 -0.57
N LEU A 442 7.19 23.95 -1.41
CA LEU A 442 8.64 23.69 -1.49
C LEU A 442 9.37 24.05 -0.19
N ALA A 443 8.99 25.18 0.45
CA ALA A 443 9.54 25.54 1.75
C ALA A 443 9.21 24.50 2.84
N SER A 444 8.00 23.97 2.83
CA SER A 444 7.56 22.92 3.76
C SER A 444 8.33 21.61 3.58
N VAL A 445 8.53 21.18 2.34
CA VAL A 445 9.39 20.03 2.01
C VAL A 445 10.81 20.28 2.48
N PHE A 446 11.38 21.44 2.18
CA PHE A 446 12.76 21.78 2.53
C PHE A 446 12.97 21.78 4.04
N ILE A 447 12.10 22.44 4.80
CA ILE A 447 12.19 22.50 6.28
C ILE A 447 12.06 21.11 6.88
N GLY A 448 11.05 20.34 6.48
CA GLY A 448 10.85 18.97 6.96
C GLY A 448 12.02 18.04 6.63
N ALA A 449 12.53 18.12 5.40
CA ALA A 449 13.68 17.33 4.96
C ALA A 449 14.98 17.74 5.67
N LEU A 450 15.18 19.02 5.96
CA LEU A 450 16.33 19.50 6.73
C LEU A 450 16.30 18.97 8.17
N ILE A 451 15.13 18.97 8.81
CA ILE A 451 14.96 18.38 10.16
C ILE A 451 15.28 16.88 10.11
N CYS A 452 14.77 16.15 9.11
CA CYS A 452 15.14 14.75 8.90
C CYS A 452 16.66 14.58 8.71
N ALA A 453 17.28 15.40 7.87
CA ALA A 453 18.71 15.31 7.57
C ALA A 453 19.57 15.50 8.81
N LEU A 454 19.33 16.55 9.58
CA LEU A 454 20.03 16.81 10.83
C LEU A 454 19.78 15.68 11.84
N GLY A 455 18.55 15.26 12.02
CA GLY A 455 18.22 14.15 12.90
C GLY A 455 18.94 12.84 12.52
N VAL A 456 18.99 12.52 11.22
CA VAL A 456 19.74 11.35 10.72
C VAL A 456 21.22 11.44 11.06
N LEU A 457 21.87 12.59 10.86
CA LEU A 457 23.30 12.78 11.14
C LEU A 457 23.62 12.70 12.63
N TYR A 458 22.73 13.16 13.52
CA TYR A 458 22.97 13.15 14.96
C TYR A 458 22.56 11.83 15.65
N VAL A 459 21.55 11.11 15.11
CA VAL A 459 21.05 9.86 15.69
C VAL A 459 21.79 8.63 15.16
N SER A 460 22.42 8.73 13.99
CA SER A 460 23.20 7.62 13.43
C SER A 460 24.53 7.47 14.17
N PRO A 461 24.97 6.23 14.46
CA PRO A 461 26.27 5.99 15.09
C PRO A 461 27.38 6.47 14.15
N LYS A 462 28.41 7.12 14.73
CA LYS A 462 29.58 7.51 13.96
C LYS A 462 30.25 6.26 13.39
N ASN A 463 30.65 6.31 12.12
CA ASN A 463 31.50 5.26 11.57
C ASN A 463 32.79 5.21 12.38
N ALA A 464 33.02 4.06 13.03
CA ALA A 464 34.36 3.79 13.55
C ALA A 464 35.32 3.74 12.35
N ARG A 465 36.25 4.70 12.30
CA ARG A 465 37.32 4.74 11.29
C ARG A 465 38.28 3.58 11.53
#